data_7b678bb66e94bc2bab20639beca8b19d
#
_entry.id   7b678bb66e94bc2bab20639beca8b19d
#
_cell.length_a   1.000
_cell.length_b   1.000
_cell.length_c   1.000
_cell.angle_alpha   90.00
_cell.angle_beta   90.00
_cell.angle_gamma   90.00
#
_symmetry.space_group_name_H-M   'P 1'
#
loop_
_entity.id
_entity.type
_entity.pdbx_description
1 polymer ?
#
loop_
_entity_poly.entity_id
_entity_poly.type
_entity_poly.pdbx_seq_one_letter_code
_entity_poly.pdbx_strand_id
1 'polypeptide(L)'
;MKIKRKTLLVSIFIFVLVCNPIVANAINTGFLTNELPEEEQISFVQNIDLCLIESEPSKNAVVCFDVNENQMIAVGKKSSDRKTICIYSSDGTFQYGYTFNCSGDFGVEWDKDNLNIYFVRSDVVISVSPDGEILDVLEVTNSIENNSYVNHFFHATERTIGDTTYIIRNDMGIFNWVATSCSQIVIKDVSGAENVVYDVNSAQLLSAILSAIFILTFAIIVVTVIFRPVIKSMRTNKNKYDFCK
;
A
#
# COMPACT_ATOMS: atom_id res chain seq x y z
N MET A 1 21.96 -13.11 62.72
CA MET A 1 21.85 -11.86 61.89
C MET A 1 22.11 -12.04 60.38
N LYS A 2 22.73 -13.13 59.89
CA LYS A 2 23.02 -13.40 58.48
C LYS A 2 21.79 -13.79 57.63
N ILE A 3 20.74 -14.38 58.23
CA ILE A 3 19.53 -14.86 57.49
C ILE A 3 18.67 -13.70 57.04
N LYS A 4 18.49 -12.63 57.81
CA LYS A 4 17.70 -11.45 57.47
C LYS A 4 18.22 -10.69 56.24
N ARG A 5 19.55 -10.74 56.03
CA ARG A 5 20.18 -10.03 54.88
C ARG A 5 19.96 -10.75 53.54
N LYS A 6 19.93 -12.10 53.56
CA LYS A 6 19.62 -12.90 52.36
C LYS A 6 18.15 -12.78 51.92
N THR A 7 17.23 -12.77 52.90
CA THR A 7 15.80 -12.60 52.64
C THR A 7 15.50 -11.20 52.09
N LEU A 8 16.17 -10.16 52.57
CA LEU A 8 16.04 -8.80 52.07
C LEU A 8 16.56 -8.68 50.63
N LEU A 9 17.69 -9.31 50.30
CA LEU A 9 18.24 -9.30 48.93
C LEU A 9 17.35 -10.02 47.92
N VAL A 10 16.77 -11.17 48.32
CA VAL A 10 15.81 -11.91 47.48
C VAL A 10 14.53 -11.10 47.27
N SER A 11 14.01 -10.43 48.31
CA SER A 11 12.84 -9.57 48.22
C SER A 11 13.07 -8.36 47.30
N ILE A 12 14.24 -7.73 47.34
CA ILE A 12 14.61 -6.62 46.47
C ILE A 12 14.76 -7.11 45.02
N PHE A 13 15.34 -8.30 44.80
CA PHE A 13 15.49 -8.88 43.46
C PHE A 13 14.14 -9.22 42.83
N ILE A 14 13.20 -9.79 43.59
CA ILE A 14 11.82 -10.06 43.16
C ILE A 14 11.09 -8.73 42.86
N PHE A 15 11.25 -7.69 43.69
CA PHE A 15 10.63 -6.39 43.49
C PHE A 15 11.15 -5.71 42.21
N VAL A 16 12.44 -5.79 41.90
CA VAL A 16 13.03 -5.27 40.66
C VAL A 16 12.53 -6.03 39.43
N LEU A 17 12.30 -7.35 39.52
CA LEU A 17 11.73 -8.16 38.46
C LEU A 17 10.23 -7.83 38.18
N VAL A 18 9.47 -7.51 39.23
CA VAL A 18 8.03 -7.17 39.11
C VAL A 18 7.81 -5.71 38.72
N CYS A 19 8.78 -4.83 39.02
CA CYS A 19 8.69 -3.40 38.68
C CYS A 19 9.32 -3.02 37.34
N ASN A 20 9.74 -3.99 36.51
CA ASN A 20 10.02 -3.66 35.13
C ASN A 20 8.67 -3.38 34.45
N PRO A 21 8.36 -2.13 34.09
CA PRO A 21 7.19 -1.88 33.26
C PRO A 21 7.42 -2.66 31.96
N ILE A 22 6.57 -3.62 31.68
CA ILE A 22 6.39 -4.11 30.31
C ILE A 22 5.88 -2.86 29.58
N VAL A 23 6.77 -2.19 28.85
CA VAL A 23 6.37 -1.14 27.94
C VAL A 23 5.65 -1.89 26.83
N ALA A 24 4.33 -2.01 26.96
CA ALA A 24 3.49 -2.35 25.85
C ALA A 24 3.66 -1.18 24.86
N ASN A 25 4.42 -1.39 23.83
CA ASN A 25 4.47 -0.46 22.69
C ASN A 25 3.14 -0.62 21.98
N ALA A 26 2.15 0.17 22.39
CA ALA A 26 0.90 0.28 21.64
C ALA A 26 1.24 0.87 20.27
N ILE A 27 0.68 0.29 19.20
CA ILE A 27 0.75 0.86 17.85
C ILE A 27 0.25 2.31 17.92
N ASN A 28 1.07 3.24 17.45
CA ASN A 28 0.64 4.60 17.24
C ASN A 28 0.13 4.71 15.79
N THR A 29 -1.17 4.70 15.64
CA THR A 29 -1.87 4.84 14.35
C THR A 29 -3.02 5.83 14.48
N GLY A 30 -3.43 6.46 13.39
CA GLY A 30 -4.63 7.29 13.36
C GLY A 30 -5.94 6.51 13.42
N PHE A 31 -5.89 5.17 13.37
CA PHE A 31 -7.07 4.32 13.51
C PHE A 31 -7.47 4.11 14.98
N LEU A 32 -8.78 4.06 15.22
CA LEU A 32 -9.34 3.50 16.46
C LEU A 32 -9.28 1.98 16.34
N THR A 33 -8.61 1.33 17.28
CA THR A 33 -8.33 -0.10 17.26
C THR A 33 -8.84 -0.81 18.49
N ASN A 34 -9.09 -2.12 18.38
CA ASN A 34 -9.37 -3.05 19.46
C ASN A 34 -8.31 -4.16 19.46
N GLU A 35 -8.14 -4.82 20.59
CA GLU A 35 -7.36 -6.04 20.68
C GLU A 35 -8.09 -7.18 19.92
N LEU A 36 -7.37 -7.91 19.09
CA LEU A 36 -7.83 -9.16 18.51
C LEU A 36 -7.64 -10.31 19.51
N PRO A 37 -8.55 -11.30 19.58
CA PRO A 37 -8.31 -12.55 20.31
C PRO A 37 -7.00 -13.23 19.87
N GLU A 38 -6.25 -13.79 20.81
CA GLU A 38 -4.92 -14.37 20.55
C GLU A 38 -4.95 -15.44 19.43
N GLU A 39 -6.01 -16.28 19.39
CA GLU A 39 -6.17 -17.29 18.33
C GLU A 39 -6.33 -16.65 16.94
N GLU A 40 -7.02 -15.52 16.85
CA GLU A 40 -7.21 -14.78 15.59
C GLU A 40 -5.92 -14.07 15.18
N GLN A 41 -5.17 -13.49 16.13
CA GLN A 41 -3.85 -12.91 15.85
C GLN A 41 -2.89 -13.95 15.26
N ILE A 42 -2.78 -15.12 15.89
CA ILE A 42 -1.91 -16.22 15.43
C ILE A 42 -2.34 -16.67 14.03
N SER A 43 -3.63 -16.89 13.82
CA SER A 43 -4.17 -17.29 12.52
C SER A 43 -3.90 -16.24 11.44
N PHE A 44 -4.07 -14.96 11.76
CA PHE A 44 -3.81 -13.86 10.83
C PHE A 44 -2.34 -13.80 10.43
N VAL A 45 -1.43 -13.83 11.40
CA VAL A 45 0.02 -13.81 11.16
C VAL A 45 0.47 -14.98 10.29
N GLN A 46 -0.03 -16.19 10.55
CA GLN A 46 0.27 -17.36 9.72
C GLN A 46 -0.23 -17.20 8.28
N ASN A 47 -1.41 -16.60 8.09
CA ASN A 47 -2.01 -16.45 6.76
C ASN A 47 -1.32 -15.37 5.91
N ILE A 48 -0.87 -14.27 6.51
CA ILE A 48 -0.16 -13.21 5.77
C ILE A 48 1.24 -13.65 5.37
N ASP A 49 1.88 -14.55 6.11
CA ASP A 49 3.20 -15.12 5.79
C ASP A 49 4.20 -13.99 5.42
N LEU A 50 4.37 -13.04 6.34
CA LEU A 50 5.24 -11.87 6.14
C LEU A 50 6.70 -12.30 6.11
N CYS A 51 7.42 -11.86 5.08
CA CYS A 51 8.85 -12.14 4.91
C CYS A 51 9.61 -10.84 4.62
N LEU A 52 10.75 -10.67 5.28
CA LEU A 52 11.72 -9.62 4.99
C LEU A 52 12.41 -9.91 3.64
N ILE A 53 12.68 -8.86 2.86
CA ILE A 53 13.46 -8.91 1.63
C ILE A 53 14.63 -7.93 1.70
N GLU A 54 15.83 -8.42 1.39
CA GLU A 54 17.09 -7.66 1.44
C GLU A 54 17.57 -7.21 0.07
N SER A 55 16.95 -7.68 -0.99
CA SER A 55 17.27 -7.30 -2.37
C SER A 55 16.09 -6.63 -3.05
N GLU A 56 16.33 -5.56 -3.79
CA GLU A 56 15.27 -4.83 -4.46
C GLU A 56 14.57 -5.71 -5.50
N PRO A 57 13.27 -5.98 -5.35
CA PRO A 57 12.48 -6.68 -6.38
C PRO A 57 12.18 -5.72 -7.53
N SER A 58 11.69 -6.27 -8.65
CA SER A 58 11.27 -5.46 -9.80
C SER A 58 10.38 -4.29 -9.37
N LYS A 59 10.70 -3.09 -9.85
CA LYS A 59 9.89 -1.90 -9.62
C LYS A 59 8.55 -2.04 -10.33
N ASN A 60 7.48 -1.72 -9.61
CA ASN A 60 6.10 -1.73 -10.12
C ASN A 60 5.38 -0.45 -9.69
N ALA A 61 4.19 -0.24 -10.25
CA ALA A 61 3.35 0.90 -9.91
C ALA A 61 3.08 1.02 -8.42
N VAL A 62 3.09 2.26 -7.93
CA VAL A 62 2.85 2.62 -6.53
C VAL A 62 1.35 2.59 -6.25
N VAL A 63 0.93 1.88 -5.21
CA VAL A 63 -0.46 1.84 -4.74
C VAL A 63 -0.68 2.61 -3.45
N CYS A 64 0.32 2.66 -2.60
CA CYS A 64 0.35 3.46 -1.38
C CYS A 64 1.79 3.84 -1.05
N PHE A 65 1.96 4.90 -0.29
CA PHE A 65 3.28 5.31 0.22
C PHE A 65 3.13 6.12 1.50
N ASP A 66 4.19 6.12 2.28
CA ASP A 66 4.34 7.01 3.41
C ASP A 66 5.81 7.36 3.64
N VAL A 67 6.08 8.44 4.38
CA VAL A 67 7.44 8.93 4.65
C VAL A 67 7.57 9.23 6.12
N ASN A 68 8.63 8.74 6.76
CA ASN A 68 8.90 9.02 8.17
C ASN A 68 9.75 10.27 8.38
N GLU A 69 9.96 10.65 9.65
CA GLU A 69 10.76 11.81 10.05
C GLU A 69 12.23 11.70 9.61
N ASN A 70 12.75 10.48 9.43
CA ASN A 70 14.08 10.19 8.93
C ASN A 70 14.16 10.20 7.38
N GLN A 71 13.08 10.64 6.72
CA GLN A 71 12.95 10.69 5.26
C GLN A 71 13.05 9.31 4.58
N MET A 72 12.78 8.23 5.31
CA MET A 72 12.63 6.90 4.74
C MET A 72 11.26 6.78 4.08
N ILE A 73 11.24 6.27 2.86
CA ILE A 73 10.05 6.20 2.01
C ILE A 73 9.58 4.74 1.95
N ALA A 74 8.40 4.45 2.50
CA ALA A 74 7.72 3.17 2.33
C ALA A 74 6.87 3.20 1.06
N VAL A 75 7.08 2.26 0.16
CA VAL A 75 6.41 2.18 -1.14
C VAL A 75 5.69 0.86 -1.27
N GLY A 76 4.37 0.88 -1.17
CA GLY A 76 3.53 -0.26 -1.49
C GLY A 76 3.39 -0.42 -3.01
N LYS A 77 3.70 -1.61 -3.52
CA LYS A 77 3.74 -1.89 -4.96
C LYS A 77 2.53 -2.72 -5.41
N LYS A 78 2.06 -2.46 -6.62
CA LYS A 78 1.09 -3.31 -7.29
C LYS A 78 1.74 -4.65 -7.66
N SER A 79 1.15 -5.75 -7.20
CA SER A 79 1.60 -7.10 -7.50
C SER A 79 0.41 -8.03 -7.73
N SER A 80 0.56 -9.04 -8.59
CA SER A 80 -0.46 -10.06 -8.86
C SER A 80 -0.50 -11.14 -7.77
N ASP A 81 0.63 -11.49 -7.21
CA ASP A 81 0.77 -12.61 -6.28
C ASP A 81 0.86 -12.09 -4.82
N ARG A 82 2.07 -12.05 -4.28
CA ARG A 82 2.32 -11.48 -2.96
C ARG A 82 2.42 -9.98 -3.05
N LYS A 83 1.84 -9.27 -2.08
CA LYS A 83 2.03 -7.82 -1.94
C LYS A 83 3.45 -7.52 -1.51
N THR A 84 3.94 -6.36 -1.88
CA THR A 84 5.31 -5.96 -1.57
C THR A 84 5.34 -4.51 -1.13
N ILE A 85 6.06 -4.25 -0.05
CA ILE A 85 6.44 -2.91 0.40
C ILE A 85 7.96 -2.83 0.32
N CYS A 86 8.48 -1.78 -0.26
CA CYS A 86 9.91 -1.50 -0.31
C CYS A 86 10.22 -0.21 0.41
N ILE A 87 11.28 -0.22 1.18
CA ILE A 87 11.75 0.93 1.93
C ILE A 87 12.97 1.52 1.20
N TYR A 88 12.89 2.81 0.92
CA TYR A 88 13.94 3.57 0.25
C TYR A 88 14.42 4.72 1.14
N SER A 89 15.68 5.08 1.02
CA SER A 89 16.19 6.35 1.55
C SER A 89 15.75 7.52 0.66
N SER A 90 15.96 8.74 1.14
CA SER A 90 15.59 9.97 0.43
C SER A 90 16.27 10.16 -0.93
N ASP A 91 17.38 9.47 -1.20
CA ASP A 91 18.04 9.45 -2.50
C ASP A 91 17.51 8.37 -3.46
N GLY A 92 16.50 7.58 -3.03
CA GLY A 92 15.92 6.50 -3.81
C GLY A 92 16.67 5.17 -3.76
N THR A 93 17.63 5.03 -2.82
CA THR A 93 18.37 3.77 -2.63
C THR A 93 17.51 2.80 -1.80
N PHE A 94 17.31 1.59 -2.33
CA PHE A 94 16.59 0.52 -1.62
C PHE A 94 17.37 0.10 -0.36
N GLN A 95 16.65 -0.02 0.75
CA GLN A 95 17.20 -0.43 2.04
C GLN A 95 16.79 -1.86 2.40
N TYR A 96 15.51 -2.12 2.49
CA TYR A 96 14.89 -3.41 2.75
C TYR A 96 13.41 -3.36 2.32
N GLY A 97 12.70 -4.44 2.51
CA GLY A 97 11.26 -4.46 2.26
C GLY A 97 10.57 -5.67 2.86
N TYR A 98 9.27 -5.75 2.64
CA TYR A 98 8.43 -6.84 3.11
C TYR A 98 7.61 -7.40 1.96
N THR A 99 7.42 -8.73 1.96
CA THR A 99 6.46 -9.39 1.09
C THR A 99 5.49 -10.22 1.92
N PHE A 100 4.21 -10.20 1.57
CA PHE A 100 3.16 -10.84 2.35
C PHE A 100 1.95 -11.20 1.48
N ASN A 101 1.14 -12.14 1.97
CA ASN A 101 -0.12 -12.47 1.33
C ASN A 101 -1.21 -11.48 1.75
N CYS A 102 -1.95 -10.95 0.78
CA CYS A 102 -3.10 -10.09 1.02
C CYS A 102 -4.11 -10.23 -0.11
N SER A 103 -5.34 -10.57 0.21
CA SER A 103 -6.42 -10.78 -0.76
C SER A 103 -7.13 -9.50 -1.19
N GLY A 104 -6.75 -8.34 -0.66
CA GLY A 104 -7.35 -7.04 -0.92
C GLY A 104 -6.32 -5.95 -1.12
N ASP A 105 -6.77 -4.72 -0.93
CA ASP A 105 -5.91 -3.55 -0.86
C ASP A 105 -5.27 -3.45 0.52
N PHE A 106 -4.17 -2.74 0.59
CA PHE A 106 -3.44 -2.47 1.82
C PHE A 106 -2.88 -1.05 1.79
N GLY A 107 -2.60 -0.50 2.94
CA GLY A 107 -1.95 0.80 3.10
C GLY A 107 -0.79 0.72 4.07
N VAL A 108 0.03 1.77 4.10
CA VAL A 108 1.21 1.87 4.96
C VAL A 108 1.24 3.20 5.69
N GLU A 109 1.69 3.16 6.94
CA GLU A 109 1.88 4.33 7.79
C GLU A 109 3.09 4.10 8.68
N TRP A 110 3.96 5.11 8.81
CA TRP A 110 5.09 5.03 9.72
C TRP A 110 4.68 5.36 11.16
N ASP A 111 5.13 4.54 12.08
CA ASP A 111 5.21 4.85 13.51
C ASP A 111 6.67 4.88 13.92
N LYS A 112 7.32 6.04 13.83
CA LYS A 112 8.76 6.24 14.03
C LYS A 112 9.59 5.38 13.06
N ASP A 113 10.23 4.32 13.56
CA ASP A 113 11.03 3.39 12.76
C ASP A 113 10.25 2.11 12.39
N ASN A 114 9.07 1.89 12.99
CA ASN A 114 8.21 0.76 12.67
C ASN A 114 7.21 1.13 11.55
N LEU A 115 6.81 0.14 10.78
CA LEU A 115 5.84 0.31 9.72
C LEU A 115 4.51 -0.34 10.09
N ASN A 116 3.46 0.44 10.16
CA ASN A 116 2.10 -0.06 10.27
C ASN A 116 1.59 -0.43 8.89
N ILE A 117 1.04 -1.64 8.75
CA ILE A 117 0.43 -2.14 7.51
C ILE A 117 -1.04 -2.41 7.79
N TYR A 118 -1.91 -1.69 7.12
CA TYR A 118 -3.36 -1.87 7.21
C TYR A 118 -3.88 -2.76 6.10
N PHE A 119 -4.64 -3.79 6.45
CA PHE A 119 -5.28 -4.75 5.55
C PHE A 119 -6.76 -4.42 5.42
N VAL A 120 -7.14 -3.77 4.33
CA VAL A 120 -8.50 -3.21 4.11
C VAL A 120 -9.61 -4.24 4.24
N ARG A 121 -9.39 -5.45 3.70
CA ARG A 121 -10.44 -6.47 3.63
C ARG A 121 -10.71 -7.16 4.97
N SER A 122 -9.73 -7.22 5.83
CA SER A 122 -9.81 -7.87 7.13
C SER A 122 -9.98 -6.90 8.29
N ASP A 123 -9.90 -5.58 8.01
CA ASP A 123 -9.92 -4.53 9.02
C ASP A 123 -8.88 -4.76 10.13
N VAL A 124 -7.67 -5.18 9.74
CA VAL A 124 -6.56 -5.45 10.65
C VAL A 124 -5.40 -4.53 10.33
N VAL A 125 -4.76 -4.00 11.36
CA VAL A 125 -3.48 -3.31 11.27
C VAL A 125 -2.43 -4.09 12.03
N ILE A 126 -1.25 -4.24 11.43
CA ILE A 126 -0.06 -4.81 12.08
C ILE A 126 1.03 -3.77 12.17
N SER A 127 1.85 -3.82 13.21
CA SER A 127 3.09 -3.07 13.29
C SER A 127 4.27 -4.01 13.04
N VAL A 128 5.19 -3.59 12.17
CA VAL A 128 6.34 -4.40 11.76
C VAL A 128 7.62 -3.62 11.99
N SER A 129 8.60 -4.27 12.65
CA SER A 129 9.94 -3.71 12.85
C SER A 129 10.76 -3.73 11.55
N PRO A 130 11.86 -2.95 11.45
CA PRO A 130 12.78 -3.01 10.33
C PRO A 130 13.36 -4.40 10.06
N ASP A 131 13.46 -5.24 11.09
CA ASP A 131 13.94 -6.63 11.00
C ASP A 131 12.87 -7.63 10.55
N GLY A 132 11.64 -7.15 10.29
CA GLY A 132 10.52 -7.99 9.83
C GLY A 132 9.77 -8.71 10.95
N GLU A 133 10.00 -8.35 12.22
CA GLU A 133 9.25 -8.87 13.34
C GLU A 133 7.89 -8.17 13.45
N ILE A 134 6.80 -8.93 13.56
CA ILE A 134 5.47 -8.40 13.83
C ILE A 134 5.38 -8.09 15.32
N LEU A 135 5.26 -6.81 15.65
CA LEU A 135 5.26 -6.30 17.02
C LEU A 135 3.87 -6.33 17.65
N ASP A 136 2.84 -6.09 16.83
CA ASP A 136 1.45 -6.02 17.28
C ASP A 136 0.48 -6.31 16.15
N VAL A 137 -0.74 -6.78 16.48
CA VAL A 137 -1.82 -7.11 15.56
C VAL A 137 -3.14 -6.65 16.17
N LEU A 138 -3.77 -5.64 15.59
CA LEU A 138 -5.00 -5.03 16.13
C LEU A 138 -6.12 -5.04 15.09
N GLU A 139 -7.35 -5.15 15.55
CA GLU A 139 -8.55 -4.93 14.75
C GLU A 139 -8.83 -3.43 14.62
N VAL A 140 -9.10 -2.97 13.40
CA VAL A 140 -9.55 -1.59 13.12
C VAL A 140 -11.06 -1.54 13.28
N THR A 141 -11.55 -0.71 14.19
CA THR A 141 -12.99 -0.63 14.49
C THR A 141 -13.76 -0.03 13.31
N ASN A 142 -14.94 -0.56 13.02
CA ASN A 142 -15.84 0.04 12.04
C ASN A 142 -16.52 1.28 12.64
N SER A 143 -15.92 2.45 12.42
CA SER A 143 -16.43 3.74 12.91
C SER A 143 -16.41 4.81 11.81
N ILE A 144 -17.15 5.89 12.03
CA ILE A 144 -17.19 7.03 11.07
C ILE A 144 -15.80 7.68 11.01
N GLU A 145 -15.12 7.78 12.14
CA GLU A 145 -13.78 8.34 12.27
C GLU A 145 -12.78 7.52 11.44
N ASN A 146 -12.79 6.20 11.58
CA ASN A 146 -11.93 5.31 10.83
C ASN A 146 -12.22 5.35 9.33
N ASN A 147 -13.48 5.39 8.94
CA ASN A 147 -13.87 5.54 7.53
C ASN A 147 -13.38 6.87 6.92
N SER A 148 -13.38 7.95 7.71
CA SER A 148 -12.81 9.23 7.29
C SER A 148 -11.27 9.14 7.19
N TYR A 149 -10.63 8.50 8.16
CA TYR A 149 -9.18 8.33 8.19
C TYR A 149 -8.68 7.45 7.04
N VAL A 150 -9.39 6.36 6.72
CA VAL A 150 -9.10 5.51 5.54
C VAL A 150 -9.00 6.35 4.27
N ASN A 151 -9.93 7.26 4.03
CA ASN A 151 -9.91 8.12 2.85
C ASN A 151 -8.67 9.02 2.83
N HIS A 152 -8.28 9.59 3.95
CA HIS A 152 -7.09 10.43 4.08
C HIS A 152 -5.79 9.61 3.90
N PHE A 153 -5.77 8.40 4.41
CA PHE A 153 -4.64 7.50 4.42
C PHE A 153 -4.37 6.86 3.03
N PHE A 154 -5.40 6.26 2.39
CA PHE A 154 -5.25 5.56 1.12
C PHE A 154 -5.15 6.46 -0.11
N HIS A 155 -5.79 7.63 -0.07
CA HIS A 155 -5.83 8.54 -1.22
C HIS A 155 -4.81 9.68 -1.12
N ALA A 156 -3.94 9.64 -0.13
CA ALA A 156 -2.91 10.63 -0.02
C ALA A 156 -1.91 10.49 -1.18
N THR A 157 -1.82 11.53 -1.98
CA THR A 157 -0.85 11.66 -3.07
C THR A 157 0.36 12.47 -2.66
N GLU A 158 0.36 13.01 -1.44
CA GLU A 158 1.37 13.94 -0.96
C GLU A 158 1.65 13.71 0.52
N ARG A 159 2.92 13.84 0.91
CA ARG A 159 3.40 13.84 2.30
C ARG A 159 4.43 14.94 2.48
N THR A 160 4.35 15.68 3.58
CA THR A 160 5.31 16.74 3.88
C THR A 160 6.02 16.43 5.19
N ILE A 161 7.33 16.36 5.16
CA ILE A 161 8.20 16.16 6.33
C ILE A 161 9.18 17.33 6.41
N GLY A 162 9.03 18.14 7.45
CA GLY A 162 9.77 19.42 7.55
C GLY A 162 9.49 20.31 6.34
N ASP A 163 10.55 20.66 5.63
CA ASP A 163 10.50 21.54 4.46
C ASP A 163 10.45 20.78 3.11
N THR A 164 10.31 19.46 3.17
CA THR A 164 10.35 18.60 1.99
C THR A 164 8.98 17.97 1.73
N THR A 165 8.51 18.03 0.50
CA THR A 165 7.25 17.45 0.06
C THR A 165 7.52 16.27 -0.87
N TYR A 166 6.92 15.14 -0.58
CA TYR A 166 6.95 13.89 -1.36
C TYR A 166 5.63 13.75 -2.09
N ILE A 167 5.68 13.55 -3.39
CA ILE A 167 4.49 13.51 -4.26
C ILE A 167 4.51 12.24 -5.09
N ILE A 168 3.40 11.47 -5.07
CA ILE A 168 3.21 10.40 -6.04
C ILE A 168 2.39 10.92 -7.23
N ARG A 169 2.88 10.63 -8.44
CA ARG A 169 2.22 11.07 -9.66
C ARG A 169 2.47 10.15 -10.84
N ASN A 170 1.79 10.43 -11.94
CA ASN A 170 2.04 9.83 -13.24
C ASN A 170 2.61 10.89 -14.19
N ASP A 171 3.57 10.48 -15.02
CA ASP A 171 4.11 11.31 -16.11
C ASP A 171 4.05 10.54 -17.44
N MET A 172 2.84 10.09 -17.82
CA MET A 172 2.56 9.34 -19.03
C MET A 172 1.82 10.19 -20.08
N GLY A 173 1.80 11.51 -19.91
CA GLY A 173 1.12 12.44 -20.81
C GLY A 173 -0.38 12.14 -20.94
N ILE A 174 -0.85 11.94 -22.15
CA ILE A 174 -2.27 11.65 -22.43
C ILE A 174 -2.79 10.34 -21.80
N PHE A 175 -1.92 9.45 -21.35
CA PHE A 175 -2.31 8.20 -20.72
C PHE A 175 -2.50 8.30 -19.20
N ASN A 176 -2.24 9.46 -18.59
CA ASN A 176 -2.44 9.65 -17.14
C ASN A 176 -3.89 9.34 -16.69
N TRP A 177 -4.88 9.63 -17.55
CA TRP A 177 -6.30 9.42 -17.21
C TRP A 177 -6.74 7.95 -17.19
N VAL A 178 -5.95 7.04 -17.76
CA VAL A 178 -6.22 5.58 -17.72
C VAL A 178 -5.45 4.87 -16.60
N ALA A 179 -4.52 5.57 -15.93
CA ALA A 179 -3.72 5.00 -14.88
C ALA A 179 -4.55 4.84 -13.58
N THR A 180 -4.52 3.66 -13.00
CA THR A 180 -5.16 3.33 -11.71
C THR A 180 -4.19 3.35 -10.54
N SER A 181 -2.92 3.67 -10.79
CA SER A 181 -1.82 3.67 -9.82
C SER A 181 -0.74 4.65 -10.27
N CYS A 182 0.11 5.08 -9.36
CA CYS A 182 1.13 6.08 -9.66
C CYS A 182 2.43 5.44 -10.18
N SER A 183 3.11 6.15 -11.08
CA SER A 183 4.35 5.67 -11.70
C SER A 183 5.62 6.25 -11.09
N GLN A 184 5.52 7.37 -10.39
CA GLN A 184 6.67 8.09 -9.86
C GLN A 184 6.46 8.56 -8.44
N ILE A 185 7.57 8.64 -7.67
CA ILE A 185 7.67 9.41 -6.44
C ILE A 185 8.67 10.52 -6.68
N VAL A 186 8.24 11.75 -6.42
CA VAL A 186 9.01 12.97 -6.63
C VAL A 186 9.19 13.67 -5.29
N ILE A 187 10.40 14.08 -4.99
CA ILE A 187 10.72 14.94 -3.85
C ILE A 187 10.80 16.37 -4.35
N LYS A 188 10.10 17.25 -3.67
CA LYS A 188 10.11 18.69 -3.93
C LYS A 188 10.63 19.41 -2.70
N ASP A 189 11.69 20.20 -2.86
CA ASP A 189 12.26 21.04 -1.82
C ASP A 189 11.55 22.41 -1.71
N VAL A 190 11.94 23.23 -0.72
CA VAL A 190 11.41 24.58 -0.53
C VAL A 190 11.69 25.52 -1.69
N SER A 191 12.71 25.26 -2.51
CA SER A 191 13.01 26.04 -3.70
C SER A 191 12.09 25.71 -4.87
N GLY A 192 11.33 24.64 -4.75
CA GLY A 192 10.48 24.08 -5.79
C GLY A 192 11.25 23.15 -6.76
N ALA A 193 12.52 22.86 -6.50
CA ALA A 193 13.27 21.89 -7.28
C ALA A 193 12.72 20.48 -7.05
N GLU A 194 12.54 19.75 -8.13
CA GLU A 194 11.98 18.39 -8.11
C GLU A 194 13.05 17.36 -8.43
N ASN A 195 13.11 16.29 -7.65
CA ASN A 195 13.95 15.12 -7.87
C ASN A 195 13.10 13.84 -7.87
N VAL A 196 13.23 13.03 -8.91
CA VAL A 196 12.51 11.74 -9.04
C VAL A 196 13.33 10.66 -8.36
N VAL A 197 12.80 10.06 -7.29
CA VAL A 197 13.46 9.01 -6.50
C VAL A 197 12.95 7.60 -6.80
N TYR A 198 11.76 7.50 -7.35
CA TYR A 198 11.18 6.23 -7.81
C TYR A 198 10.50 6.44 -9.16
N ASP A 199 10.82 5.60 -10.15
CA ASP A 199 10.26 5.72 -11.50
C ASP A 199 9.99 4.34 -12.12
N VAL A 200 8.75 4.14 -12.57
CA VAL A 200 8.30 3.02 -13.40
C VAL A 200 7.47 3.50 -14.59
N ASN A 201 7.59 4.77 -14.93
CA ASN A 201 6.77 5.44 -15.94
C ASN A 201 6.83 4.74 -17.30
N SER A 202 8.02 4.35 -17.75
CA SER A 202 8.21 3.67 -19.04
C SER A 202 7.48 2.33 -19.10
N ALA A 203 7.51 1.54 -18.03
CA ALA A 203 6.83 0.24 -17.97
C ALA A 203 5.32 0.40 -17.94
N GLN A 204 4.82 1.38 -17.17
CA GLN A 204 3.39 1.69 -17.13
C GLN A 204 2.89 2.25 -18.46
N LEU A 205 3.64 3.14 -19.11
CA LEU A 205 3.29 3.69 -20.41
C LEU A 205 3.18 2.59 -21.46
N LEU A 206 4.12 1.65 -21.50
CA LEU A 206 4.06 0.51 -22.40
C LEU A 206 2.79 -0.32 -22.16
N SER A 207 2.47 -0.62 -20.91
CA SER A 207 1.26 -1.35 -20.53
C SER A 207 -0.01 -0.60 -20.96
N ALA A 208 -0.06 0.72 -20.76
CA ALA A 208 -1.18 1.56 -21.16
C ALA A 208 -1.36 1.57 -22.68
N ILE A 209 -0.28 1.69 -23.45
CA ILE A 209 -0.30 1.64 -24.93
C ILE A 209 -0.82 0.28 -25.42
N LEU A 210 -0.31 -0.82 -24.87
CA LEU A 210 -0.76 -2.17 -25.24
C LEU A 210 -2.25 -2.37 -24.93
N SER A 211 -2.72 -1.88 -23.79
CA SER A 211 -4.14 -1.91 -23.41
C SER A 211 -4.99 -1.09 -24.36
N ALA A 212 -4.56 0.11 -24.76
CA ALA A 212 -5.26 0.96 -25.70
C ALA A 212 -5.36 0.30 -27.09
N ILE A 213 -4.28 -0.32 -27.58
CA ILE A 213 -4.27 -1.08 -28.84
C ILE A 213 -5.25 -2.25 -28.78
N PHE A 214 -5.28 -2.99 -27.66
CA PHE A 214 -6.20 -4.10 -27.46
C PHE A 214 -7.66 -3.64 -27.50
N ILE A 215 -8.02 -2.57 -26.79
CA ILE A 215 -9.37 -1.99 -26.75
C ILE A 215 -9.78 -1.52 -28.17
N LEU A 216 -8.89 -0.82 -28.87
CA LEU A 216 -9.15 -0.32 -30.24
C LEU A 216 -9.39 -1.48 -31.21
N THR A 217 -8.54 -2.51 -31.15
CA THR A 217 -8.67 -3.71 -31.97
C THR A 217 -10.00 -4.43 -31.71
N PHE A 218 -10.36 -4.59 -30.46
CA PHE A 218 -11.63 -5.17 -30.04
C PHE A 218 -12.82 -4.35 -30.56
N ALA A 219 -12.77 -3.02 -30.43
CA ALA A 219 -13.82 -2.15 -30.96
C ALA A 219 -13.97 -2.27 -32.46
N ILE A 220 -12.88 -2.34 -33.25
CA ILE A 220 -12.90 -2.56 -34.68
C ILE A 220 -13.56 -3.91 -35.04
N ILE A 221 -13.22 -4.99 -34.30
CA ILE A 221 -13.83 -6.29 -34.53
C ILE A 221 -15.33 -6.23 -34.25
N VAL A 222 -15.76 -5.65 -33.14
CA VAL A 222 -17.18 -5.50 -32.81
C VAL A 222 -17.93 -4.72 -33.92
N VAL A 223 -17.38 -3.59 -34.34
CA VAL A 223 -18.01 -2.78 -35.42
C VAL A 223 -18.07 -3.53 -36.76
N THR A 224 -17.01 -4.23 -37.13
CA THR A 224 -16.95 -4.89 -38.45
C THR A 224 -17.74 -6.19 -38.48
N VAL A 225 -17.69 -7.00 -37.40
CA VAL A 225 -18.32 -8.33 -37.36
C VAL A 225 -19.79 -8.26 -36.93
N ILE A 226 -20.11 -7.42 -35.96
CA ILE A 226 -21.46 -7.36 -35.38
C ILE A 226 -22.31 -6.26 -36.02
N PHE A 227 -21.85 -5.03 -36.03
CA PHE A 227 -22.68 -3.89 -36.44
C PHE A 227 -22.83 -3.74 -37.96
N ARG A 228 -21.78 -3.95 -38.75
CA ARG A 228 -21.90 -3.86 -40.23
C ARG A 228 -22.96 -4.78 -40.84
N PRO A 229 -23.03 -6.09 -40.49
CA PRO A 229 -24.07 -6.97 -40.99
C PRO A 229 -25.47 -6.53 -40.58
N VAL A 230 -25.64 -6.08 -39.33
CA VAL A 230 -26.93 -5.60 -38.80
C VAL A 230 -27.39 -4.35 -39.58
N ILE A 231 -26.53 -3.35 -39.75
CA ILE A 231 -26.82 -2.14 -40.47
C ILE A 231 -27.15 -2.44 -41.97
N LYS A 232 -26.40 -3.38 -42.56
CA LYS A 232 -26.67 -3.80 -43.97
C LYS A 232 -28.04 -4.47 -44.06
N SER A 233 -28.41 -5.35 -43.13
CA SER A 233 -29.71 -6.00 -43.08
C SER A 233 -30.86 -4.99 -42.92
N MET A 234 -30.71 -4.00 -42.06
CA MET A 234 -31.70 -2.94 -41.83
C MET A 234 -31.92 -2.09 -43.12
N ARG A 235 -30.83 -1.73 -43.81
CA ARG A 235 -30.91 -0.98 -45.06
C ARG A 235 -31.60 -1.78 -46.18
N THR A 236 -31.31 -3.07 -46.27
CA THR A 236 -31.94 -3.95 -47.27
C THR A 236 -33.45 -4.10 -47.02
N ASN A 237 -33.84 -4.26 -45.76
CA ASN A 237 -35.25 -4.32 -45.41
C ASN A 237 -35.98 -3.01 -45.68
N LYS A 238 -35.41 -1.84 -45.37
CA LYS A 238 -36.01 -0.54 -45.65
C LYS A 238 -36.29 -0.36 -47.16
N ASN A 239 -35.32 -0.68 -48.02
CA ASN A 239 -35.51 -0.59 -49.48
C ASN A 239 -36.59 -1.54 -49.98
N LYS A 240 -36.86 -2.67 -49.34
CA LYS A 240 -37.92 -3.60 -49.71
C LYS A 240 -39.32 -3.07 -49.38
N TYR A 241 -39.48 -2.26 -48.36
CA TYR A 241 -40.75 -1.63 -47.97
C TYR A 241 -41.07 -0.38 -48.85
N ASP A 242 -40.02 0.32 -49.32
CA ASP A 242 -40.21 1.51 -50.21
C ASP A 242 -40.58 1.11 -51.64
N PHE A 243 -40.34 -0.14 -52.05
CA PHE A 243 -40.78 -0.65 -53.39
C PHE A 243 -42.23 -1.17 -53.43
N CYS A 244 -42.90 -1.24 -52.27
CA CYS A 244 -44.28 -1.70 -52.15
C CYS A 244 -45.29 -0.54 -51.98
N LYS A 245 -44.86 0.70 -52.17
CA LYS A 245 -45.72 1.87 -52.26
C LYS A 245 -45.75 2.35 -53.72
#